data_886f39cf153fd9c4cd79ecc79938d57b
#
_entry.id   886f39cf153fd9c4cd79ecc79938d57b
#
_cell.length_a   1.000
_cell.length_b   1.000
_cell.length_c   1.000
_cell.angle_alpha   90.00
_cell.angle_beta   90.00
_cell.angle_gamma   90.00
#
_symmetry.space_group_name_H-M   'P 1'
#
loop_
_entity.id
_entity.type
_entity.pdbx_description
1 polymer ?
#
loop_
_entity_poly.entity_id
_entity_poly.type
_entity_poly.pdbx_seq_one_letter_code
_entity_poly.pdbx_strand_id
1 'polypeptide(L)'
;LNEFIDKINDGSRLLAGGYIFMSDIIGNPSLMNKLGRVIATVYKNKEIDAVVTVATKGIPVAYAIASILNKPVITIRRDNKVTEGTTVAINYVSGSTKKIETMILSKRSLESHSKVLLVDDFMRGGGVLTGMESLMNEFDVTVVGKVIITQCYDSPREHEEDYLYLSKIDNIDEFNGTFDVKLGNVIEKLRQVQKEDEINEQ
;
A
#
# COMPACT_ATOMS: atom_id res chain seq x y z
N LEU A 1 13.22 -10.14 -0.47
CA LEU A 1 13.25 -8.77 0.08
C LEU A 1 14.57 -8.07 -0.25
N ASN A 2 15.72 -8.72 -0.08
CA ASN A 2 17.02 -8.11 -0.39
C ASN A 2 17.09 -7.62 -1.84
N GLU A 3 16.69 -8.43 -2.82
CA GLU A 3 16.61 -8.01 -4.22
C GLU A 3 15.76 -6.72 -4.42
N PHE A 4 14.70 -6.56 -3.64
CA PHE A 4 13.85 -5.38 -3.68
C PHE A 4 14.57 -4.16 -3.08
N ILE A 5 15.19 -4.31 -1.92
CA ILE A 5 15.97 -3.26 -1.27
C ILE A 5 17.13 -2.82 -2.15
N ASP A 6 17.90 -3.77 -2.71
CA ASP A 6 19.02 -3.49 -3.60
C ASP A 6 18.61 -2.71 -4.85
N LYS A 7 17.43 -3.02 -5.42
CA LYS A 7 16.89 -2.30 -6.57
C LYS A 7 16.45 -0.87 -6.25
N ILE A 8 15.93 -0.61 -5.04
CA ILE A 8 15.57 0.75 -4.63
C ILE A 8 16.82 1.56 -4.30
N ASN A 9 17.82 0.93 -3.68
CA ASN A 9 19.04 1.60 -3.20
C ASN A 9 19.99 1.97 -4.35
N ASP A 10 19.46 2.72 -5.30
CA ASP A 10 20.18 3.23 -6.47
C ASP A 10 19.95 4.76 -6.53
N GLY A 11 21.01 5.53 -6.29
CA GLY A 11 20.96 6.99 -6.24
C GLY A 11 20.39 7.64 -7.51
N SER A 12 20.51 6.94 -8.67
CA SER A 12 19.93 7.43 -9.94
C SER A 12 18.39 7.49 -9.92
N ARG A 13 17.73 6.89 -8.92
CA ARG A 13 16.29 6.93 -8.75
C ARG A 13 15.77 8.19 -8.08
N LEU A 14 16.65 8.99 -7.48
CA LEU A 14 16.26 10.24 -6.84
C LEU A 14 15.94 11.30 -7.91
N LEU A 15 14.73 11.82 -7.85
CA LEU A 15 14.22 12.86 -8.72
C LEU A 15 14.09 14.18 -7.95
N ALA A 16 13.98 15.29 -8.69
CA ALA A 16 13.77 16.61 -8.10
C ALA A 16 12.56 16.62 -7.14
N GLY A 17 12.70 17.32 -6.01
CA GLY A 17 11.69 17.36 -4.95
C GLY A 17 11.69 16.13 -4.04
N GLY A 18 12.77 15.34 -4.03
CA GLY A 18 12.92 14.17 -3.18
C GLY A 18 12.02 12.99 -3.57
N TYR A 19 11.53 12.95 -4.81
CA TYR A 19 10.75 11.83 -5.33
C TYR A 19 11.66 10.67 -5.74
N ILE A 20 11.17 9.45 -5.61
CA ILE A 20 11.89 8.23 -5.99
C ILE A 20 11.20 7.57 -7.19
N PHE A 21 11.97 7.27 -8.22
CA PHE A 21 11.47 6.55 -9.39
C PHE A 21 11.29 5.07 -9.07
N MET A 22 10.04 4.60 -9.11
CA MET A 22 9.65 3.24 -8.73
C MET A 22 8.94 2.47 -9.84
N SER A 23 8.66 3.11 -10.99
CA SER A 23 7.75 2.53 -11.99
C SER A 23 8.27 1.22 -12.60
N ASP A 24 9.58 1.08 -12.79
CA ASP A 24 10.22 -0.14 -13.29
C ASP A 24 10.23 -1.27 -12.25
N ILE A 25 10.33 -0.93 -10.96
CA ILE A 25 10.25 -1.89 -9.85
C ILE A 25 8.83 -2.42 -9.76
N ILE A 26 7.84 -1.52 -9.71
CA ILE A 26 6.41 -1.88 -9.60
C ILE A 26 5.92 -2.58 -10.88
N GLY A 27 6.45 -2.20 -12.04
CA GLY A 27 6.16 -2.85 -13.33
C GLY A 27 6.84 -4.20 -13.53
N ASN A 28 7.67 -4.68 -12.59
CA ASN A 28 8.35 -5.97 -12.71
C ASN A 28 7.49 -7.11 -12.16
N PRO A 29 6.90 -7.99 -13.02
CA PRO A 29 5.96 -9.01 -12.56
C PRO A 29 6.60 -10.04 -11.63
N SER A 30 7.86 -10.43 -11.89
CA SER A 30 8.57 -11.41 -11.06
C SER A 30 8.77 -10.89 -9.66
N LEU A 31 9.19 -9.63 -9.52
CA LEU A 31 9.41 -9.00 -8.23
C LEU A 31 8.08 -8.80 -7.50
N MET A 32 7.05 -8.29 -8.18
CA MET A 32 5.72 -8.09 -7.59
C MET A 32 5.13 -9.42 -7.09
N ASN A 33 5.27 -10.51 -7.82
CA ASN A 33 4.83 -11.83 -7.37
C ASN A 33 5.59 -12.31 -6.12
N LYS A 34 6.90 -12.06 -6.03
CA LYS A 34 7.68 -12.39 -4.81
C LYS A 34 7.21 -11.57 -3.60
N LEU A 35 7.02 -10.26 -3.76
CA LEU A 35 6.53 -9.38 -2.70
C LEU A 35 5.08 -9.72 -2.32
N GLY A 36 4.23 -10.00 -3.30
CA GLY A 36 2.85 -10.42 -3.08
C GLY A 36 2.76 -11.68 -2.22
N ARG A 37 3.64 -12.69 -2.44
CA ARG A 37 3.72 -13.90 -1.59
C ARG A 37 4.10 -13.56 -0.15
N VAL A 38 5.08 -12.71 0.04
CA VAL A 38 5.50 -12.28 1.39
C VAL A 38 4.36 -11.60 2.12
N ILE A 39 3.67 -10.67 1.45
CA ILE A 39 2.53 -9.93 2.02
C ILE A 39 1.36 -10.88 2.31
N ALA A 40 1.00 -11.74 1.35
CA ALA A 40 -0.07 -12.72 1.54
C ALA A 40 0.21 -13.65 2.73
N THR A 41 1.48 -14.00 2.98
CA THR A 41 1.86 -14.80 4.16
C THR A 41 1.59 -14.04 5.46
N VAL A 42 1.85 -12.73 5.52
CA VAL A 42 1.54 -11.92 6.71
C VAL A 42 0.04 -11.90 7.02
N TYR A 43 -0.79 -11.95 6.00
CA TYR A 43 -2.25 -11.85 6.14
C TYR A 43 -2.98 -13.18 6.00
N LYS A 44 -2.29 -14.33 5.96
CA LYS A 44 -2.89 -15.66 5.69
C LYS A 44 -3.97 -16.07 6.70
N ASN A 45 -3.85 -15.59 7.96
CA ASN A 45 -4.79 -15.89 9.05
C ASN A 45 -5.91 -14.84 9.17
N LYS A 46 -5.96 -13.86 8.24
CA LYS A 46 -7.01 -12.83 8.22
C LYS A 46 -8.06 -13.18 7.17
N GLU A 47 -9.32 -13.02 7.52
CA GLU A 47 -10.40 -13.06 6.54
C GLU A 47 -10.34 -11.78 5.70
N ILE A 48 -10.19 -11.92 4.39
CA ILE A 48 -10.13 -10.82 3.43
C ILE A 48 -11.11 -11.12 2.31
N ASP A 49 -11.98 -10.17 2.01
CA ASP A 49 -12.95 -10.28 0.92
C ASP A 49 -12.46 -9.57 -0.34
N ALA A 50 -11.71 -8.49 -0.19
CA ALA A 50 -11.14 -7.75 -1.31
C ALA A 50 -9.82 -7.05 -0.93
N VAL A 51 -8.98 -6.81 -1.95
CA VAL A 51 -7.80 -5.96 -1.86
C VAL A 51 -8.12 -4.62 -2.52
N VAL A 52 -7.97 -3.53 -1.77
CA VAL A 52 -8.35 -2.18 -2.21
C VAL A 52 -7.10 -1.33 -2.41
N THR A 53 -7.03 -0.63 -3.53
CA THR A 53 -5.91 0.27 -3.84
C THR A 53 -6.37 1.53 -4.55
N VAL A 54 -5.49 2.53 -4.64
CA VAL A 54 -5.72 3.74 -5.42
C VAL A 54 -5.03 3.64 -6.79
N ALA A 55 -5.71 4.06 -7.86
CA ALA A 55 -5.09 4.21 -9.17
C ALA A 55 -3.93 5.22 -9.08
N THR A 56 -2.74 4.96 -9.70
CA THR A 56 -2.52 3.95 -10.74
C THR A 56 -1.44 2.93 -10.30
N LYS A 57 -0.39 3.36 -9.59
CA LYS A 57 0.79 2.54 -9.30
C LYS A 57 0.55 1.46 -8.24
N GLY A 58 -0.42 1.63 -7.37
CA GLY A 58 -0.82 0.60 -6.42
C GLY A 58 -1.47 -0.63 -7.07
N ILE A 59 -2.00 -0.50 -8.32
CA ILE A 59 -2.72 -1.59 -8.99
C ILE A 59 -1.86 -2.84 -9.20
N PRO A 60 -0.63 -2.79 -9.75
CA PRO A 60 0.19 -3.99 -9.93
C PRO A 60 0.50 -4.71 -8.61
N VAL A 61 0.72 -3.94 -7.55
CA VAL A 61 0.98 -4.46 -6.21
C VAL A 61 -0.26 -5.17 -5.66
N ALA A 62 -1.41 -4.48 -5.68
CA ALA A 62 -2.68 -5.03 -5.21
C ALA A 62 -3.05 -6.30 -5.99
N TYR A 63 -2.85 -6.30 -7.32
CA TYR A 63 -3.12 -7.47 -8.16
C TYR A 63 -2.22 -8.65 -7.80
N ALA A 64 -0.92 -8.43 -7.55
CA ALA A 64 -0.01 -9.51 -7.15
C ALA A 64 -0.43 -10.14 -5.81
N ILE A 65 -0.84 -9.34 -4.82
CA ILE A 65 -1.33 -9.81 -3.53
C ILE A 65 -2.66 -10.57 -3.70
N ALA A 66 -3.61 -9.95 -4.37
CA ALA A 66 -4.96 -10.47 -4.58
C ALA A 66 -4.97 -11.80 -5.37
N SER A 67 -4.07 -11.92 -6.36
CA SER A 67 -3.89 -13.15 -7.14
C SER A 67 -3.48 -14.34 -6.25
N ILE A 68 -2.65 -14.12 -5.23
CA ILE A 68 -2.22 -15.17 -4.30
C ILE A 68 -3.32 -15.50 -3.29
N LEU A 69 -4.01 -14.46 -2.80
CA LEU A 69 -5.15 -14.61 -1.88
C LEU A 69 -6.42 -15.13 -2.56
N ASN A 70 -6.45 -15.17 -3.89
CA ASN A 70 -7.63 -15.48 -4.71
C ASN A 70 -8.82 -14.56 -4.37
N LYS A 71 -8.57 -13.24 -4.34
CA LYS A 71 -9.55 -12.21 -3.99
C LYS A 71 -9.64 -11.14 -5.07
N PRO A 72 -10.79 -10.44 -5.22
CA PRO A 72 -10.92 -9.35 -6.16
C PRO A 72 -10.06 -8.14 -5.77
N VAL A 73 -9.65 -7.36 -6.79
CA VAL A 73 -9.02 -6.05 -6.62
C VAL A 73 -10.06 -4.96 -6.86
N ILE A 74 -10.19 -4.07 -5.91
CA ILE A 74 -11.04 -2.87 -5.97
C ILE A 74 -10.14 -1.65 -6.14
N THR A 75 -10.38 -0.88 -7.20
CA THR A 75 -9.55 0.29 -7.51
C THR A 75 -10.30 1.59 -7.24
N ILE A 76 -9.84 2.35 -6.27
CA ILE A 76 -10.26 3.72 -6.01
C ILE A 76 -9.70 4.62 -7.11
N ARG A 77 -10.54 5.49 -7.66
CA ARG A 77 -10.17 6.41 -8.74
C ARG A 77 -10.02 7.83 -8.21
N ARG A 78 -9.32 8.64 -8.98
CA ARG A 78 -9.18 10.09 -8.71
C ARG A 78 -10.09 10.95 -9.61
N ASP A 79 -10.72 10.33 -10.59
CA ASP A 79 -11.66 10.95 -11.54
C ASP A 79 -12.94 10.12 -11.65
N ASN A 80 -14.06 10.79 -11.83
CA ASN A 80 -15.33 10.10 -12.04
C ASN A 80 -15.49 9.73 -13.53
N LYS A 81 -15.93 8.52 -13.79
CA LYS A 81 -16.28 8.03 -15.13
C LYS A 81 -17.73 7.58 -15.16
N VAL A 82 -18.39 7.80 -16.29
CA VAL A 82 -19.78 7.37 -16.51
C VAL A 82 -19.99 5.88 -16.22
N THR A 83 -18.95 5.08 -16.47
CA THR A 83 -18.96 3.62 -16.25
C THR A 83 -19.02 3.21 -14.77
N GLU A 84 -18.71 4.12 -13.85
CA GLU A 84 -18.74 3.83 -12.41
C GLU A 84 -20.17 3.86 -11.82
N GLY A 85 -21.13 4.45 -12.52
CA GLY A 85 -22.48 4.61 -12.01
C GLY A 85 -22.57 5.57 -10.82
N THR A 86 -23.36 5.21 -9.80
CA THR A 86 -23.43 5.97 -8.56
C THR A 86 -22.19 5.77 -7.72
N THR A 87 -21.53 6.85 -7.33
CA THR A 87 -20.27 6.84 -6.61
C THR A 87 -20.36 7.51 -5.24
N VAL A 88 -19.43 7.14 -4.37
CA VAL A 88 -19.06 7.89 -3.16
C VAL A 88 -17.75 8.60 -3.48
N ALA A 89 -17.64 9.85 -3.06
CA ALA A 89 -16.42 10.65 -3.21
C ALA A 89 -16.06 11.30 -1.88
N ILE A 90 -14.76 11.28 -1.56
CA ILE A 90 -14.20 12.00 -0.43
C ILE A 90 -13.05 12.89 -0.89
N ASN A 91 -12.81 13.97 -0.17
CA ASN A 91 -11.64 14.82 -0.35
C ASN A 91 -10.58 14.48 0.73
N TYR A 92 -9.32 14.47 0.34
CA TYR A 92 -8.20 14.26 1.24
C TYR A 92 -7.03 15.18 0.88
N VAL A 93 -6.11 15.40 1.81
CA VAL A 93 -4.87 16.13 1.54
C VAL A 93 -3.78 15.16 1.13
N SER A 94 -3.34 15.26 -0.12
CA SER A 94 -2.24 14.45 -0.64
C SER A 94 -0.93 14.79 0.06
N GLY A 95 -0.26 13.78 0.62
CA GLY A 95 1.01 13.94 1.31
C GLY A 95 2.15 14.39 0.36
N SER A 96 2.12 13.95 -0.90
CA SER A 96 3.13 14.27 -1.90
C SER A 96 2.92 15.64 -2.55
N THR A 97 1.69 15.95 -2.96
CA THR A 97 1.40 17.19 -3.69
C THR A 97 1.02 18.35 -2.76
N LYS A 98 0.70 18.09 -1.49
CA LYS A 98 0.16 19.05 -0.51
C LYS A 98 -1.13 19.73 -0.98
N LYS A 99 -1.86 19.11 -1.89
CA LYS A 99 -3.12 19.59 -2.45
C LYS A 99 -4.30 18.76 -1.97
N ILE A 100 -5.48 19.36 -2.01
CA ILE A 100 -6.73 18.62 -1.85
C ILE A 100 -6.96 17.84 -3.14
N GLU A 101 -7.09 16.54 -3.00
CA GLU A 101 -7.40 15.59 -4.07
C GLU A 101 -8.69 14.83 -3.71
N THR A 102 -9.31 14.20 -4.69
CA THR A 102 -10.55 13.44 -4.50
C THR A 102 -10.31 11.96 -4.74
N MET A 103 -10.90 11.13 -3.89
CA MET A 103 -11.02 9.69 -4.09
C MET A 103 -12.47 9.34 -4.39
N ILE A 104 -12.67 8.49 -5.40
CA ILE A 104 -14.00 8.12 -5.90
C ILE A 104 -14.08 6.60 -6.03
N LEU A 105 -15.16 6.03 -5.52
CA LEU A 105 -15.44 4.60 -5.65
C LEU A 105 -16.93 4.38 -5.96
N SER A 106 -17.21 3.44 -6.87
CA SER A 106 -18.58 3.02 -7.19
C SER A 106 -19.24 2.37 -5.98
N LYS A 107 -20.51 2.72 -5.71
CA LYS A 107 -21.30 2.08 -4.64
C LYS A 107 -21.47 0.57 -4.82
N ARG A 108 -21.26 0.07 -6.03
CA ARG A 108 -21.36 -1.36 -6.36
C ARG A 108 -20.06 -2.13 -6.14
N SER A 109 -18.95 -1.43 -5.81
CA SER A 109 -17.63 -2.05 -5.73
C SER A 109 -17.42 -2.86 -4.46
N LEU A 110 -18.11 -2.51 -3.38
CA LEU A 110 -17.97 -3.18 -2.08
C LEU A 110 -19.35 -3.44 -1.48
N GLU A 111 -19.49 -4.63 -0.90
CA GLU A 111 -20.65 -4.98 -0.08
C GLU A 111 -20.41 -4.50 1.37
N SER A 112 -21.49 -4.07 2.04
CA SER A 112 -21.45 -3.73 3.47
C SER A 112 -20.91 -4.90 4.29
N HIS A 113 -20.16 -4.60 5.35
CA HIS A 113 -19.50 -5.58 6.23
C HIS A 113 -18.36 -6.38 5.61
N SER A 114 -17.97 -6.13 4.35
CA SER A 114 -16.80 -6.76 3.75
C SER A 114 -15.52 -6.44 4.54
N LYS A 115 -14.57 -7.38 4.55
CA LYS A 115 -13.25 -7.23 5.15
C LYS A 115 -12.23 -6.92 4.07
N VAL A 116 -11.57 -5.78 4.16
CA VAL A 116 -10.69 -5.30 3.09
C VAL A 116 -9.25 -5.11 3.55
N LEU A 117 -8.31 -5.43 2.64
CA LEU A 117 -6.89 -5.11 2.78
C LEU A 117 -6.58 -3.88 1.92
N LEU A 118 -6.14 -2.78 2.55
CA LEU A 118 -5.71 -1.58 1.84
C LEU A 118 -4.26 -1.72 1.40
N VAL A 119 -3.97 -1.34 0.15
CA VAL A 119 -2.63 -1.45 -0.43
C VAL A 119 -2.29 -0.18 -1.19
N ASP A 120 -1.07 0.36 -0.97
CA ASP A 120 -0.52 1.46 -1.76
C ASP A 120 0.97 1.20 -2.06
N ASP A 121 1.48 1.78 -3.14
CA ASP A 121 2.88 1.59 -3.55
C ASP A 121 3.85 2.47 -2.77
N PHE A 122 3.50 3.71 -2.53
CA PHE A 122 4.41 4.69 -1.95
C PHE A 122 3.69 5.63 -0.99
N MET A 123 4.21 5.76 0.21
CA MET A 123 3.65 6.67 1.22
C MET A 123 4.59 7.84 1.49
N ARG A 124 4.08 9.05 1.30
CA ARG A 124 4.67 10.31 1.74
C ARG A 124 3.60 11.14 2.45
N GLY A 125 3.78 11.37 3.75
CA GLY A 125 2.82 12.14 4.56
C GLY A 125 1.51 11.42 4.92
N GLY A 126 1.31 10.18 4.47
CA GLY A 126 0.19 9.31 4.88
C GLY A 126 -1.23 9.71 4.42
N GLY A 127 -1.39 10.85 3.73
CA GLY A 127 -2.70 11.38 3.35
C GLY A 127 -3.53 10.46 2.46
N VAL A 128 -2.89 9.72 1.54
CA VAL A 128 -3.57 8.74 0.68
C VAL A 128 -4.17 7.62 1.52
N LEU A 129 -3.41 7.04 2.44
CA LEU A 129 -3.88 5.95 3.29
C LEU A 129 -5.02 6.41 4.21
N THR A 130 -4.91 7.61 4.79
CA THR A 130 -6.00 8.23 5.58
C THR A 130 -7.26 8.47 4.74
N GLY A 131 -7.09 8.92 3.49
CA GLY A 131 -8.20 9.05 2.55
C GLY A 131 -8.86 7.71 2.24
N MET A 132 -8.07 6.66 1.99
CA MET A 132 -8.62 5.31 1.78
C MET A 132 -9.43 4.84 2.99
N GLU A 133 -8.91 5.00 4.22
CA GLU A 133 -9.62 4.64 5.46
C GLU A 133 -10.95 5.42 5.58
N SER A 134 -10.91 6.73 5.31
CA SER A 134 -12.12 7.58 5.34
C SER A 134 -13.15 7.13 4.31
N LEU A 135 -12.71 6.76 3.10
CA LEU A 135 -13.61 6.25 2.08
C LEU A 135 -14.20 4.89 2.46
N MET A 136 -13.41 4.00 3.08
CA MET A 136 -13.92 2.69 3.55
C MET A 136 -14.99 2.83 4.62
N ASN A 137 -14.89 3.84 5.49
CA ASN A 137 -15.93 4.14 6.49
C ASN A 137 -17.29 4.48 5.84
N GLU A 138 -17.28 5.13 4.66
CA GLU A 138 -18.52 5.43 3.91
C GLU A 138 -19.18 4.19 3.30
N PHE A 139 -18.47 3.06 3.22
CA PHE A 139 -18.96 1.79 2.71
C PHE A 139 -19.35 0.79 3.80
N ASP A 140 -19.19 1.16 5.08
CA ASP A 140 -19.45 0.25 6.21
C ASP A 140 -18.68 -1.07 6.08
N VAL A 141 -17.40 -0.99 5.72
CA VAL A 141 -16.50 -2.15 5.60
C VAL A 141 -15.42 -2.12 6.67
N THR A 142 -14.88 -3.28 7.00
CA THR A 142 -13.81 -3.42 7.99
C THR A 142 -12.45 -3.46 7.31
N VAL A 143 -11.55 -2.53 7.65
CA VAL A 143 -10.15 -2.58 7.23
C VAL A 143 -9.40 -3.56 8.14
N VAL A 144 -9.02 -4.72 7.61
CA VAL A 144 -8.33 -5.78 8.37
C VAL A 144 -6.81 -5.70 8.28
N GLY A 145 -6.31 -4.86 7.41
CA GLY A 145 -4.89 -4.59 7.27
C GLY A 145 -4.59 -3.49 6.27
N LYS A 146 -3.38 -2.97 6.37
CA LYS A 146 -2.87 -1.89 5.51
C LYS A 146 -1.45 -2.23 5.09
N VAL A 147 -1.13 -2.04 3.82
CA VAL A 147 0.17 -2.39 3.23
C VAL A 147 0.70 -1.23 2.41
N ILE A 148 1.94 -0.85 2.68
CA ILE A 148 2.71 0.14 1.91
C ILE A 148 3.98 -0.54 1.41
N ILE A 149 4.27 -0.43 0.12
CA ILE A 149 5.50 -1.01 -0.39
C ILE A 149 6.72 -0.22 0.06
N THR A 150 6.68 1.10 -0.08
CA THR A 150 7.79 1.97 0.32
C THR A 150 7.26 3.19 1.08
N GLN A 151 7.80 3.42 2.26
CA GLN A 151 7.51 4.58 3.09
C GLN A 151 8.66 5.58 3.02
N CYS A 152 8.36 6.88 2.91
CA CYS A 152 9.34 7.95 2.98
C CYS A 152 9.37 8.58 4.38
N TYR A 153 10.55 9.00 4.84
CA TYR A 153 10.82 9.49 6.20
C TYR A 153 9.96 10.69 6.63
N ASP A 154 9.66 11.60 5.72
CA ASP A 154 8.81 12.76 5.98
C ASP A 154 7.31 12.41 6.08
N SER A 155 7.03 11.15 6.32
CA SER A 155 5.70 10.58 6.48
C SER A 155 5.49 9.92 7.84
N PRO A 156 5.85 10.55 8.99
CA PRO A 156 5.54 9.94 10.26
C PRO A 156 4.02 9.90 10.40
N ARG A 157 3.44 8.71 10.31
CA ARG A 157 2.16 8.46 10.97
C ARG A 157 2.49 8.12 12.42
N GLU A 158 1.80 8.76 13.34
CA GLU A 158 1.66 8.22 14.68
C GLU A 158 1.18 6.78 14.48
N HIS A 159 1.87 5.78 15.05
CA HIS A 159 1.53 4.35 14.92
C HIS A 159 1.99 3.67 13.60
N GLU A 160 3.30 3.64 13.35
CA GLU A 160 3.89 2.84 12.26
C GLU A 160 3.58 1.32 12.40
N GLU A 161 3.22 0.85 13.58
CA GLU A 161 2.79 -0.52 13.86
C GLU A 161 1.44 -0.90 13.25
N ASP A 162 0.61 0.08 12.90
CA ASP A 162 -0.75 -0.15 12.39
C ASP A 162 -0.79 -0.61 10.93
N TYR A 163 0.34 -0.57 10.23
CA TYR A 163 0.44 -1.02 8.85
C TYR A 163 1.73 -1.78 8.56
N LEU A 164 1.68 -2.63 7.55
CA LEU A 164 2.85 -3.31 7.00
C LEU A 164 3.54 -2.41 5.99
N TYR A 165 4.86 -2.22 6.11
CA TYR A 165 5.66 -1.62 5.05
C TYR A 165 6.91 -2.45 4.76
N LEU A 166 7.30 -2.53 3.48
CA LEU A 166 8.41 -3.40 3.07
C LEU A 166 9.75 -2.67 3.10
N SER A 167 9.77 -1.39 2.77
CA SER A 167 10.96 -0.55 2.85
C SER A 167 10.66 0.84 3.38
N LYS A 168 11.69 1.46 3.95
CA LYS A 168 11.67 2.85 4.39
C LYS A 168 12.83 3.60 3.76
N ILE A 169 12.57 4.79 3.25
CA ILE A 169 13.56 5.70 2.69
C ILE A 169 13.78 6.83 3.68
N ASP A 170 15.04 7.01 4.07
CA ASP A 170 15.50 8.04 5.00
C ASP A 170 16.61 8.90 4.36
N ASN A 171 16.97 10.00 5.01
CA ASN A 171 18.15 10.82 4.72
C ASN A 171 18.28 11.23 3.24
N ILE A 172 17.17 11.71 2.65
CA ILE A 172 17.17 12.17 1.27
C ILE A 172 18.02 13.45 1.17
N ASP A 173 19.11 13.38 0.40
CA ASP A 173 19.97 14.51 0.08
C ASP A 173 19.89 14.79 -1.44
N GLU A 174 19.04 15.73 -1.81
CA GLU A 174 18.83 16.10 -3.21
C GLU A 174 20.08 16.73 -3.85
N PHE A 175 20.95 17.36 -3.05
CA PHE A 175 22.16 18.01 -3.55
C PHE A 175 23.21 16.99 -4.00
N ASN A 176 23.43 15.95 -3.19
CA ASN A 176 24.37 14.88 -3.48
C ASN A 176 23.74 13.70 -4.26
N GLY A 177 22.42 13.71 -4.45
CA GLY A 177 21.71 12.64 -5.15
C GLY A 177 21.68 11.32 -4.36
N THR A 178 21.64 11.39 -3.03
CA THR A 178 21.71 10.20 -2.16
C THR A 178 20.50 10.06 -1.25
N PHE A 179 20.23 8.86 -0.81
CA PHE A 179 19.24 8.51 0.19
C PHE A 179 19.55 7.14 0.79
N ASP A 180 19.03 6.87 1.96
CA ASP A 180 19.15 5.57 2.61
C ASP A 180 17.89 4.74 2.42
N VAL A 181 18.04 3.43 2.17
CA VAL A 181 16.95 2.47 2.11
C VAL A 181 17.11 1.43 3.21
N LYS A 182 16.08 1.26 4.02
CA LYS A 182 16.03 0.27 5.09
C LYS A 182 14.88 -0.69 4.86
N LEU A 183 15.05 -1.93 5.33
CA LEU A 183 13.96 -2.89 5.40
C LEU A 183 12.90 -2.39 6.39
N GLY A 184 11.63 -2.57 6.03
CA GLY A 184 10.48 -2.22 6.86
C GLY A 184 10.20 -3.25 7.98
N ASN A 185 8.99 -3.18 8.52
CA ASN A 185 8.55 -4.04 9.64
C ASN A 185 8.10 -5.45 9.21
N VAL A 186 8.25 -5.81 7.95
CA VAL A 186 7.76 -7.07 7.37
C VAL A 186 8.31 -8.33 8.08
N ILE A 187 9.59 -8.33 8.48
CA ILE A 187 10.19 -9.47 9.18
C ILE A 187 9.57 -9.68 10.56
N GLU A 188 9.30 -8.59 11.27
CA GLU A 188 8.63 -8.63 12.56
C GLU A 188 7.20 -9.17 12.42
N LYS A 189 6.45 -8.68 11.44
CA LYS A 189 5.09 -9.16 11.15
C LYS A 189 5.06 -10.66 10.78
N LEU A 190 6.03 -11.13 9.98
CA LEU A 190 6.15 -12.57 9.67
C LEU A 190 6.43 -13.42 10.91
N ARG A 191 7.28 -12.95 11.82
CA ARG A 191 7.54 -13.65 13.09
C ARG A 191 6.31 -13.68 14.00
N GLN A 192 5.49 -12.64 13.99
CA GLN A 192 4.21 -12.62 14.73
C GLN A 192 3.27 -13.70 14.21
N VAL A 193 3.11 -13.81 12.88
CA VAL A 193 2.27 -14.85 12.26
C VAL A 193 2.77 -16.26 12.60
N GLN A 194 4.08 -16.51 12.56
CA GLN A 194 4.65 -17.80 12.94
C GLN A 194 4.32 -18.20 14.39
N LYS A 195 4.40 -17.23 15.32
CA LYS A 195 4.03 -17.48 16.72
C LYS A 195 2.53 -17.76 16.89
N GLU A 196 1.68 -17.06 16.13
CA GLU A 196 0.23 -17.31 16.14
C GLU A 196 -0.09 -18.73 15.65
N ASP A 197 0.59 -19.21 14.60
CA ASP A 197 0.45 -20.58 14.09
C ASP A 197 0.84 -21.63 15.15
N GLU A 198 1.99 -21.45 15.81
CA GLU A 198 2.49 -22.36 16.85
C GLU A 198 1.51 -22.46 18.05
N ILE A 199 0.83 -21.36 18.39
CA ILE A 199 -0.18 -21.36 19.47
C ILE A 199 -1.45 -22.08 19.05
N ASN A 200 -1.87 -21.95 17.80
CA ASN A 200 -3.09 -22.57 17.28
C ASN A 200 -2.95 -24.07 17.01
N GLU A 201 -1.73 -24.59 16.92
CA GLU A 201 -1.42 -26.02 16.74
C GLU A 201 -1.33 -26.80 18.09
N GLN A 202 -1.37 -26.13 19.24
CA GLN A 202 -1.37 -26.72 20.59
C GLN A 202 -2.80 -26.87 21.15
#